data_85d0fe24ad62b18436b76d833a053aaa
#
_entry.id   85d0fe24ad62b18436b76d833a053aaa
#
_cell.length_a   1.000
_cell.length_b   1.000
_cell.length_c   1.000
_cell.angle_alpha   90.00
_cell.angle_beta   90.00
_cell.angle_gamma   90.00
#
_symmetry.space_group_name_H-M   'P 1'
#
loop_
_entity.id
_entity.type
_entity.pdbx_description
1 polymer ?
#
loop_
_entity_poly.entity_id
_entity_poly.type
_entity_poly.pdbx_seq_one_letter_code
_entity_poly.pdbx_strand_id
1 'polypeptide(L)'
;MQRTLTSGPITSSILLFALPLMFGNLLQQMYNIADTWVVGRFLGADALAAVGSSYTLMTFLTSILLGLCMGSGAAISMQYGSGEYDKMRQSVFQSFVLIAGMALVLNLLVYLGLDGILWVLRVPEELKLLMKDYLVIIFLGITATFLYNYFANLLRAIGNSVVPLVFLAVSALLNVALDLLCVIVFGWGVKGAAGATVFSQFVSGIGIGIYTLKKFPELCPKREDCRWDKQNLASILNLSVMTSVQQSIMNFGILMVQGLVNSFGTVIMAAFAAAVKIDSFAYMPVQDFGNAFSTYVAQNYGAGQSERIRKGIRSAGLTSALFCIFISVMVCLFAAPLMGIFIDSSQADIIAAGVHYLRIEGACYIGIGILFLLYGYYRAVNQPGMSVVLTIASLGTRVALAYLLSATPLGVTGIWLSVPIGWALADAIGIGYYLVRHKKVTQ
;
A
#
# COMPACT_ATOMS: atom_id res chain seq x y z
N MET A 1 19.07 -6.69 11.22
CA MET A 1 19.33 -8.13 11.38
C MET A 1 18.54 -8.87 10.30
N GLN A 2 19.23 -9.62 9.46
CA GLN A 2 18.61 -10.51 8.48
C GLN A 2 18.04 -11.72 9.22
N ARG A 3 16.77 -12.07 8.95
CA ARG A 3 16.11 -13.21 9.60
C ARG A 3 15.73 -14.24 8.54
N THR A 4 16.16 -15.46 8.74
CA THR A 4 15.67 -16.60 7.95
C THR A 4 14.25 -16.93 8.40
N LEU A 5 13.27 -16.71 7.50
CA LEU A 5 11.87 -17.02 7.80
C LEU A 5 11.55 -18.52 7.63
N THR A 6 12.51 -19.28 7.11
CA THR A 6 12.41 -20.73 6.89
C THR A 6 12.78 -21.57 8.13
N SER A 7 13.24 -20.95 9.21
CA SER A 7 13.63 -21.62 10.46
C SER A 7 13.10 -20.89 11.71
N GLY A 8 13.18 -21.50 12.87
CA GLY A 8 12.78 -20.93 14.14
C GLY A 8 11.25 -20.90 14.40
N PRO A 9 10.80 -20.22 15.49
CA PRO A 9 9.40 -20.17 15.88
C PRO A 9 8.59 -19.31 14.90
N ILE A 10 7.48 -19.84 14.39
CA ILE A 10 6.71 -19.28 13.27
C ILE A 10 6.10 -17.92 13.62
N THR A 11 5.31 -17.87 14.68
CA THR A 11 4.58 -16.65 15.09
C THR A 11 5.52 -15.48 15.36
N SER A 12 6.59 -15.75 16.13
CA SER A 12 7.61 -14.74 16.45
C SER A 12 8.35 -14.25 15.19
N SER A 13 8.66 -15.16 14.25
CA SER A 13 9.33 -14.79 13.00
C SER A 13 8.48 -13.84 12.16
N ILE A 14 7.17 -14.13 12.00
CA ILE A 14 6.25 -13.29 11.24
C ILE A 14 6.06 -11.94 11.95
N LEU A 15 5.78 -11.94 13.26
CA LEU A 15 5.54 -10.71 14.02
C LEU A 15 6.76 -9.78 14.03
N LEU A 16 7.95 -10.32 14.35
CA LEU A 16 9.18 -9.52 14.41
C LEU A 16 9.63 -9.00 13.04
N PHE A 17 9.19 -9.65 11.96
CA PHE A 17 9.38 -9.15 10.61
C PHE A 17 8.33 -8.12 10.23
N ALA A 18 7.07 -8.27 10.69
CA ALA A 18 5.97 -7.36 10.42
C ALA A 18 6.10 -6.02 11.18
N LEU A 19 6.58 -6.04 12.42
CA LEU A 19 6.67 -4.82 13.26
C LEU A 19 7.40 -3.65 12.58
N PRO A 20 8.60 -3.82 11.98
CA PRO A 20 9.25 -2.71 11.27
C PRO A 20 8.45 -2.22 10.05
N LEU A 21 7.68 -3.07 9.39
CA LEU A 21 6.80 -2.66 8.28
C LEU A 21 5.68 -1.75 8.79
N MET A 22 5.02 -2.15 9.87
CA MET A 22 3.94 -1.39 10.50
C MET A 22 4.45 -0.02 11.00
N PHE A 23 5.60 0.01 11.67
CA PHE A 23 6.23 1.26 12.11
C PHE A 23 6.65 2.13 10.93
N GLY A 24 7.12 1.55 9.82
CA GLY A 24 7.48 2.27 8.61
C GLY A 24 6.28 2.98 8.00
N ASN A 25 5.16 2.28 7.84
CA ASN A 25 3.94 2.88 7.28
C ASN A 25 3.34 3.93 8.22
N LEU A 26 3.35 3.69 9.54
CA LEU A 26 2.91 4.69 10.51
C LEU A 26 3.77 5.97 10.40
N LEU A 27 5.08 5.82 10.34
CA LEU A 27 6.01 6.94 10.17
C LEU A 27 5.77 7.68 8.85
N GLN A 28 5.47 6.96 7.78
CA GLN A 28 5.12 7.54 6.48
C GLN A 28 3.84 8.39 6.57
N GLN A 29 2.83 7.93 7.30
CA GLN A 29 1.63 8.73 7.51
C GLN A 29 1.89 9.96 8.37
N MET A 30 2.73 9.83 9.38
CA MET A 30 3.09 10.98 10.22
C MET A 30 3.82 12.09 9.44
N TYR A 31 4.77 11.71 8.58
CA TYR A 31 5.43 12.74 7.77
C TYR A 31 4.51 13.36 6.71
N ASN A 32 3.59 12.59 6.10
CA ASN A 32 2.59 13.13 5.20
C ASN A 32 1.67 14.16 5.89
N ILE A 33 1.32 13.91 7.16
CA ILE A 33 0.57 14.85 7.99
C ILE A 33 1.40 16.11 8.26
N ALA A 34 2.68 15.94 8.60
CA ALA A 34 3.59 17.06 8.86
C ALA A 34 3.78 17.95 7.62
N ASP A 35 4.02 17.36 6.44
CA ASP A 35 4.12 18.07 5.16
C ASP A 35 2.84 18.85 4.85
N THR A 36 1.68 18.18 4.96
CA THR A 36 0.37 18.81 4.78
C THR A 36 0.14 19.96 5.76
N TRP A 37 0.58 19.82 7.02
CA TRP A 37 0.47 20.86 8.03
C TRP A 37 1.37 22.07 7.71
N VAL A 38 2.62 21.85 7.29
CA VAL A 38 3.54 22.91 6.88
C VAL A 38 2.95 23.69 5.70
N VAL A 39 2.49 22.99 4.67
CA VAL A 39 1.88 23.63 3.49
C VAL A 39 0.63 24.44 3.88
N GLY A 40 -0.30 23.83 4.62
CA GLY A 40 -1.54 24.50 5.01
C GLY A 40 -1.32 25.71 5.94
N ARG A 41 -0.37 25.60 6.87
CA ARG A 41 -0.11 26.65 7.86
C ARG A 41 0.66 27.85 7.29
N PHE A 42 1.62 27.61 6.40
CA PHE A 42 2.54 28.64 5.92
C PHE A 42 2.26 29.12 4.50
N LEU A 43 1.63 28.31 3.64
CA LEU A 43 1.33 28.65 2.26
C LEU A 43 -0.17 28.93 2.00
N GLY A 44 -1.04 28.56 2.94
CA GLY A 44 -2.47 28.85 2.90
C GLY A 44 -3.31 27.77 2.20
N ALA A 45 -4.63 28.06 2.08
CA ALA A 45 -5.64 27.11 1.64
C ALA A 45 -5.48 26.67 0.18
N ASP A 46 -5.10 27.59 -0.71
CA ASP A 46 -4.95 27.30 -2.15
C ASP A 46 -3.78 26.33 -2.41
N ALA A 47 -2.66 26.56 -1.72
CA ALA A 47 -1.51 25.67 -1.78
C ALA A 47 -1.87 24.28 -1.22
N LEU A 48 -2.61 24.21 -0.11
CA LEU A 48 -3.09 22.98 0.50
C LEU A 48 -4.02 22.21 -0.46
N ALA A 49 -4.93 22.91 -1.14
CA ALA A 49 -5.83 22.30 -2.11
C ALA A 49 -5.06 21.74 -3.33
N ALA A 50 -4.07 22.47 -3.84
CA ALA A 50 -3.22 22.04 -4.94
C ALA A 50 -2.38 20.79 -4.58
N VAL A 51 -1.73 20.80 -3.42
CA VAL A 51 -0.93 19.66 -2.91
C VAL A 51 -1.82 18.43 -2.63
N GLY A 52 -2.97 18.63 -1.98
CA GLY A 52 -3.90 17.56 -1.67
C GLY A 52 -4.48 16.86 -2.91
N SER A 53 -4.82 17.64 -3.96
CA SER A 53 -5.28 17.09 -5.24
C SER A 53 -4.17 16.33 -5.95
N SER A 54 -2.94 16.84 -5.89
CA SER A 54 -1.75 16.19 -6.44
C SER A 54 -1.42 14.87 -5.75
N TYR A 55 -1.66 14.77 -4.44
CA TYR A 55 -1.43 13.57 -3.64
C TYR A 55 -2.23 12.37 -4.14
N THR A 56 -3.49 12.55 -4.50
CA THR A 56 -4.34 11.47 -5.03
C THR A 56 -3.78 10.90 -6.34
N LEU A 57 -3.34 11.77 -7.24
CA LEU A 57 -2.72 11.36 -8.50
C LEU A 57 -1.39 10.62 -8.25
N MET A 58 -0.54 11.15 -7.37
CA MET A 58 0.73 10.51 -7.00
C MET A 58 0.52 9.14 -6.37
N THR A 59 -0.48 9.01 -5.49
CA THR A 59 -0.81 7.71 -4.86
C THR A 59 -1.22 6.68 -5.91
N PHE A 60 -2.00 7.06 -6.91
CA PHE A 60 -2.38 6.16 -8.00
C PHE A 60 -1.16 5.72 -8.83
N LEU A 61 -0.31 6.66 -9.26
CA LEU A 61 0.88 6.35 -10.07
C LEU A 61 1.90 5.51 -9.29
N THR A 62 2.12 5.85 -8.04
CA THR A 62 3.06 5.09 -7.19
C THR A 62 2.53 3.70 -6.83
N SER A 63 1.22 3.49 -6.79
CA SER A 63 0.63 2.16 -6.56
C SER A 63 0.99 1.15 -7.66
N ILE A 64 1.14 1.62 -8.90
CA ILE A 64 1.59 0.79 -10.02
C ILE A 64 3.02 0.28 -9.75
N LEU A 65 3.93 1.20 -9.42
CA LEU A 65 5.32 0.86 -9.13
C LEU A 65 5.46 -0.01 -7.87
N LEU A 66 4.69 0.31 -6.84
CA LEU A 66 4.68 -0.49 -5.60
C LEU A 66 4.24 -1.93 -5.88
N GLY A 67 3.17 -2.12 -6.65
CA GLY A 67 2.69 -3.44 -7.06
C GLY A 67 3.74 -4.23 -7.85
N LEU A 68 4.43 -3.57 -8.80
CA LEU A 68 5.52 -4.17 -9.55
C LEU A 68 6.68 -4.61 -8.64
N CYS A 69 7.09 -3.75 -7.70
CA CYS A 69 8.14 -4.07 -6.73
C CYS A 69 7.73 -5.19 -5.76
N MET A 70 6.47 -5.21 -5.31
CA MET A 70 5.96 -6.27 -4.42
C MET A 70 5.90 -7.63 -5.12
N GLY A 71 5.45 -7.64 -6.38
CA GLY A 71 5.37 -8.88 -7.17
C GLY A 71 6.76 -9.46 -7.49
N SER A 72 7.71 -8.63 -7.91
CA SER A 72 9.10 -9.05 -8.11
C SER A 72 9.76 -9.51 -6.81
N GLY A 73 9.48 -8.81 -5.70
CA GLY A 73 9.94 -9.20 -4.37
C GLY A 73 9.43 -10.59 -3.95
N ALA A 74 8.21 -10.96 -4.31
CA ALA A 74 7.68 -12.31 -4.05
C ALA A 74 8.44 -13.39 -4.85
N ALA A 75 8.74 -13.15 -6.15
CA ALA A 75 9.55 -14.05 -6.96
C ALA A 75 10.96 -14.24 -6.36
N ILE A 76 11.62 -13.14 -6.02
CA ILE A 76 12.95 -13.15 -5.39
C ILE A 76 12.91 -13.86 -4.05
N SER A 77 11.84 -13.67 -3.26
CA SER A 77 11.65 -14.32 -1.97
C SER A 77 11.54 -15.86 -2.08
N MET A 78 10.84 -16.34 -3.11
CA MET A 78 10.76 -17.78 -3.42
C MET A 78 12.13 -18.34 -3.81
N GLN A 79 12.86 -17.66 -4.68
CA GLN A 79 14.20 -18.08 -5.13
C GLN A 79 15.23 -18.02 -3.99
N TYR A 80 15.12 -17.04 -3.11
CA TYR A 80 15.93 -16.99 -1.87
C TYR A 80 15.64 -18.18 -0.97
N GLY A 81 14.37 -18.53 -0.81
CA GLY A 81 13.94 -19.68 0.00
C GLY A 81 14.39 -21.03 -0.57
N SER A 82 14.41 -21.19 -1.90
CA SER A 82 14.92 -22.41 -2.57
C SER A 82 16.44 -22.52 -2.61
N GLY A 83 17.17 -21.44 -2.28
CA GLY A 83 18.63 -21.40 -2.38
C GLY A 83 19.15 -21.22 -3.81
N GLU A 84 18.30 -20.90 -4.77
CA GLU A 84 18.66 -20.66 -6.18
C GLU A 84 19.25 -19.25 -6.37
N TYR A 85 20.38 -18.95 -5.75
CA TYR A 85 20.96 -17.61 -5.71
C TYR A 85 21.33 -17.05 -7.10
N ASP A 86 21.75 -17.87 -8.04
CA ASP A 86 22.08 -17.44 -9.41
C ASP A 86 20.82 -16.96 -10.13
N LYS A 87 19.74 -17.71 -10.04
CA LYS A 87 18.44 -17.34 -10.58
C LYS A 87 17.84 -16.12 -9.88
N MET A 88 18.04 -16.01 -8.57
CA MET A 88 17.64 -14.85 -7.78
C MET A 88 18.37 -13.58 -8.25
N ARG A 89 19.70 -13.60 -8.46
CA ARG A 89 20.45 -12.44 -8.97
C ARG A 89 20.01 -12.06 -10.38
N GLN A 90 19.72 -13.06 -11.23
CA GLN A 90 19.15 -12.82 -12.56
C GLN A 90 17.78 -12.13 -12.46
N SER A 91 16.92 -12.56 -11.51
CA SER A 91 15.61 -11.93 -11.23
C SER A 91 15.78 -10.50 -10.73
N VAL A 92 16.77 -10.23 -9.88
CA VAL A 92 17.10 -8.87 -9.43
C VAL A 92 17.46 -7.98 -10.62
N PHE A 93 18.32 -8.45 -11.54
CA PHE A 93 18.67 -7.69 -12.75
C PHE A 93 17.45 -7.43 -13.62
N GLN A 94 16.72 -8.49 -13.99
CA GLN A 94 15.58 -8.39 -14.91
C GLN A 94 14.47 -7.50 -14.35
N SER A 95 14.10 -7.68 -13.07
CA SER A 95 13.06 -6.87 -12.43
C SER A 95 13.49 -5.41 -12.26
N PHE A 96 14.76 -5.15 -11.93
CA PHE A 96 15.27 -3.78 -11.83
C PHE A 96 15.14 -3.03 -13.15
N VAL A 97 15.64 -3.63 -14.24
CA VAL A 97 15.57 -3.01 -15.57
C VAL A 97 14.14 -2.78 -16.03
N LEU A 98 13.26 -3.76 -15.83
CA LEU A 98 11.85 -3.63 -16.19
C LEU A 98 11.12 -2.54 -15.41
N ILE A 99 11.28 -2.52 -14.09
CA ILE A 99 10.56 -1.57 -13.25
C ILE A 99 11.15 -0.16 -13.38
N ALA A 100 12.48 -0.04 -13.55
CA ALA A 100 13.14 1.22 -13.90
C ALA A 100 12.62 1.76 -15.23
N GLY A 101 12.54 0.91 -16.26
CA GLY A 101 11.96 1.28 -17.56
C GLY A 101 10.52 1.75 -17.43
N MET A 102 9.68 1.03 -16.65
CA MET A 102 8.31 1.44 -16.38
C MET A 102 8.23 2.78 -15.64
N ALA A 103 9.09 3.00 -14.64
CA ALA A 103 9.15 4.26 -13.90
C ALA A 103 9.52 5.44 -14.84
N LEU A 104 10.46 5.23 -15.76
CA LEU A 104 10.83 6.24 -16.77
C LEU A 104 9.69 6.50 -17.75
N VAL A 105 9.00 5.45 -18.21
CA VAL A 105 7.83 5.59 -19.11
C VAL A 105 6.71 6.34 -18.41
N LEU A 106 6.38 5.99 -17.17
CA LEU A 106 5.37 6.70 -16.37
C LEU A 106 5.75 8.17 -16.17
N ASN A 107 7.01 8.42 -15.86
CA ASN A 107 7.53 9.78 -15.71
C ASN A 107 7.37 10.59 -17.00
N LEU A 108 7.76 10.02 -18.14
CA LEU A 108 7.61 10.66 -19.43
C LEU A 108 6.15 10.92 -19.80
N LEU A 109 5.26 9.92 -19.61
CA LEU A 109 3.83 10.05 -19.90
C LEU A 109 3.16 11.14 -19.07
N VAL A 110 3.55 11.26 -17.80
CA VAL A 110 3.00 12.29 -16.91
C VAL A 110 3.47 13.68 -17.34
N TYR A 111 4.74 13.87 -17.71
CA TYR A 111 5.22 15.16 -18.20
C TYR A 111 4.57 15.55 -19.53
N LEU A 112 4.45 14.62 -20.47
CA LEU A 112 3.79 14.86 -21.76
C LEU A 112 2.27 15.12 -21.59
N GLY A 113 1.64 14.46 -20.62
CA GLY A 113 0.20 14.55 -20.35
C GLY A 113 -0.20 15.58 -19.30
N LEU A 114 0.71 16.38 -18.77
CA LEU A 114 0.47 17.23 -17.59
C LEU A 114 -0.74 18.16 -17.77
N ASP A 115 -0.84 18.88 -18.89
CA ASP A 115 -1.96 19.78 -19.15
C ASP A 115 -3.29 19.01 -19.33
N GLY A 116 -3.23 17.82 -19.95
CA GLY A 116 -4.38 16.90 -20.05
C GLY A 116 -4.83 16.38 -18.69
N ILE A 117 -3.90 16.04 -17.81
CA ILE A 117 -4.18 15.61 -16.42
C ILE A 117 -4.90 16.73 -15.66
N LEU A 118 -4.41 17.96 -15.73
CA LEU A 118 -5.03 19.12 -15.08
C LEU A 118 -6.46 19.38 -15.61
N TRP A 119 -6.67 19.16 -16.91
CA TRP A 119 -8.00 19.26 -17.54
C TRP A 119 -8.94 18.15 -17.05
N VAL A 120 -8.50 16.89 -17.03
CA VAL A 120 -9.31 15.74 -16.54
C VAL A 120 -9.68 15.92 -15.07
N LEU A 121 -8.76 16.42 -14.26
CA LEU A 121 -8.99 16.71 -12.83
C LEU A 121 -9.87 17.95 -12.60
N ARG A 122 -10.25 18.67 -13.68
CA ARG A 122 -11.06 19.89 -13.62
C ARG A 122 -10.51 20.91 -12.63
N VAL A 123 -9.19 21.09 -12.64
CA VAL A 123 -8.51 22.02 -11.74
C VAL A 123 -8.95 23.46 -12.04
N PRO A 124 -9.41 24.23 -11.04
CA PRO A 124 -9.75 25.63 -11.21
C PRO A 124 -8.57 26.43 -11.78
N GLU A 125 -8.83 27.41 -12.67
CA GLU A 125 -7.79 28.21 -13.32
C GLU A 125 -6.83 28.88 -12.31
N GLU A 126 -7.37 29.31 -11.16
CA GLU A 126 -6.63 29.97 -10.08
C GLU A 126 -5.57 29.05 -9.46
N LEU A 127 -5.83 27.74 -9.41
CA LEU A 127 -4.94 26.74 -8.83
C LEU A 127 -4.03 26.03 -9.84
N LYS A 128 -4.31 26.20 -11.14
CA LYS A 128 -3.56 25.48 -12.21
C LYS A 128 -2.05 25.76 -12.14
N LEU A 129 -1.66 27.00 -11.94
CA LEU A 129 -0.25 27.37 -11.90
C LEU A 129 0.44 26.75 -10.68
N LEU A 130 -0.17 26.87 -9.49
CA LEU A 130 0.33 26.29 -8.25
C LEU A 130 0.47 24.77 -8.34
N MET A 131 -0.58 24.13 -8.86
CA MET A 131 -0.59 22.68 -9.04
C MET A 131 0.44 22.21 -10.08
N LYS A 132 0.59 22.92 -11.19
CA LYS A 132 1.59 22.66 -12.22
C LYS A 132 3.01 22.78 -11.67
N ASP A 133 3.28 23.85 -10.93
CA ASP A 133 4.56 24.10 -10.28
C ASP A 133 4.94 22.98 -9.27
N TYR A 134 3.96 22.51 -8.51
CA TYR A 134 4.15 21.38 -7.59
C TYR A 134 4.38 20.07 -8.35
N LEU A 135 3.51 19.76 -9.33
CA LEU A 135 3.54 18.48 -10.07
C LEU A 135 4.82 18.31 -10.88
N VAL A 136 5.32 19.37 -11.53
CA VAL A 136 6.57 19.30 -12.31
C VAL A 136 7.74 18.84 -11.43
N ILE A 137 7.81 19.26 -10.18
CA ILE A 137 8.87 18.87 -9.26
C ILE A 137 8.58 17.48 -8.68
N ILE A 138 7.36 17.27 -8.17
CA ILE A 138 7.04 16.02 -7.45
C ILE A 138 7.11 14.78 -8.37
N PHE A 139 6.86 14.94 -9.67
CA PHE A 139 6.97 13.84 -10.63
C PHE A 139 8.40 13.35 -10.85
N LEU A 140 9.42 14.18 -10.63
CA LEU A 140 10.81 13.71 -10.55
C LEU A 140 10.98 12.67 -9.42
N GLY A 141 10.18 12.79 -8.38
CA GLY A 141 10.13 11.87 -7.26
C GLY A 141 9.64 10.46 -7.61
N ILE A 142 8.99 10.24 -8.77
CA ILE A 142 8.56 8.90 -9.23
C ILE A 142 9.78 7.96 -9.32
N THR A 143 10.89 8.46 -9.86
CA THR A 143 12.15 7.69 -9.95
C THR A 143 12.75 7.41 -8.56
N ALA A 144 12.71 8.39 -7.66
CA ALA A 144 13.19 8.21 -6.29
C ALA A 144 12.32 7.22 -5.51
N THR A 145 11.01 7.32 -5.67
CA THR A 145 10.02 6.40 -5.09
C THR A 145 10.24 4.96 -5.60
N PHE A 146 10.51 4.80 -6.90
CA PHE A 146 10.89 3.51 -7.46
C PHE A 146 12.14 2.96 -6.80
N LEU A 147 13.22 3.72 -6.72
CA LEU A 147 14.49 3.27 -6.13
C LEU A 147 14.29 2.80 -4.69
N TYR A 148 13.64 3.61 -3.86
CA TYR A 148 13.37 3.23 -2.48
C TYR A 148 12.53 1.97 -2.39
N ASN A 149 11.38 1.92 -3.08
CA ASN A 149 10.46 0.77 -2.99
C ASN A 149 11.09 -0.50 -3.55
N TYR A 150 11.88 -0.41 -4.62
CA TYR A 150 12.55 -1.56 -5.20
C TYR A 150 13.54 -2.19 -4.22
N PHE A 151 14.49 -1.41 -3.70
CA PHE A 151 15.48 -1.91 -2.76
C PHE A 151 14.87 -2.30 -1.40
N ALA A 152 13.84 -1.59 -0.95
CA ALA A 152 13.10 -1.96 0.25
C ALA A 152 12.42 -3.33 0.10
N ASN A 153 11.74 -3.59 -1.03
CA ASN A 153 11.12 -4.89 -1.29
C ASN A 153 12.17 -5.99 -1.51
N LEU A 154 13.30 -5.67 -2.14
CA LEU A 154 14.42 -6.61 -2.29
C LEU A 154 14.99 -7.05 -0.94
N LEU A 155 15.21 -6.11 -0.01
CA LEU A 155 15.67 -6.43 1.35
C LEU A 155 14.61 -7.20 2.15
N ARG A 156 13.34 -6.85 2.00
CA ARG A 156 12.23 -7.59 2.61
C ARG A 156 12.18 -9.03 2.08
N ALA A 157 12.43 -9.24 0.79
CA ALA A 157 12.44 -10.58 0.17
C ALA A 157 13.43 -11.54 0.83
N ILE A 158 14.54 -11.04 1.35
CA ILE A 158 15.56 -11.81 2.10
C ILE A 158 15.35 -11.79 3.63
N GLY A 159 14.21 -11.27 4.12
CA GLY A 159 13.87 -11.24 5.53
C GLY A 159 14.43 -10.04 6.32
N ASN A 160 14.82 -8.95 5.66
CA ASN A 160 15.28 -7.74 6.32
C ASN A 160 14.26 -6.61 6.18
N SER A 161 13.48 -6.35 7.21
CA SER A 161 12.50 -5.25 7.27
C SER A 161 13.00 -4.01 8.04
N VAL A 162 14.10 -4.16 8.79
CA VAL A 162 14.64 -3.07 9.64
C VAL A 162 15.36 -2.02 8.81
N VAL A 163 16.21 -2.43 7.86
CA VAL A 163 16.97 -1.49 7.04
C VAL A 163 16.05 -0.55 6.24
N PRO A 164 15.00 -1.04 5.54
CA PRO A 164 14.02 -0.14 4.91
C PRO A 164 13.39 0.87 5.87
N LEU A 165 13.04 0.44 7.10
CA LEU A 165 12.50 1.35 8.12
C LEU A 165 13.50 2.46 8.49
N VAL A 166 14.78 2.13 8.68
CA VAL A 166 15.81 3.13 9.03
C VAL A 166 15.94 4.17 7.92
N PHE A 167 16.04 3.75 6.65
CA PHE A 167 16.13 4.70 5.54
C PHE A 167 14.85 5.54 5.37
N LEU A 168 13.68 4.97 5.64
CA LEU A 168 12.43 5.72 5.66
C LEU A 168 12.41 6.76 6.79
N ALA A 169 12.90 6.41 7.98
CA ALA A 169 12.98 7.33 9.10
C ALA A 169 13.94 8.51 8.79
N VAL A 170 15.10 8.23 8.20
CA VAL A 170 16.02 9.28 7.74
C VAL A 170 15.36 10.17 6.70
N SER A 171 14.66 9.59 5.72
CA SER A 171 13.93 10.36 4.71
C SER A 171 12.85 11.25 5.32
N ALA A 172 12.06 10.71 6.26
CA ALA A 172 10.99 11.46 6.92
C ALA A 172 11.53 12.65 7.73
N LEU A 173 12.57 12.44 8.52
CA LEU A 173 13.22 13.51 9.30
C LEU A 173 13.83 14.57 8.39
N LEU A 174 14.51 14.14 7.33
CA LEU A 174 15.11 15.04 6.35
C LEU A 174 14.03 15.85 5.60
N ASN A 175 12.93 15.20 5.21
CA ASN A 175 11.81 15.88 4.55
C ASN A 175 11.24 16.99 5.44
N VAL A 176 10.86 16.68 6.68
CA VAL A 176 10.30 17.69 7.60
C VAL A 176 11.28 18.85 7.83
N ALA A 177 12.57 18.55 8.02
CA ALA A 177 13.58 19.61 8.19
C ALA A 177 13.72 20.48 6.94
N LEU A 178 13.72 19.89 5.75
CA LEU A 178 13.81 20.63 4.49
C LEU A 178 12.52 21.39 4.15
N ASP A 179 11.34 20.86 4.49
CA ASP A 179 10.07 21.58 4.33
C ASP A 179 10.10 22.88 5.13
N LEU A 180 10.47 22.81 6.40
CA LEU A 180 10.60 24.00 7.24
C LEU A 180 11.63 24.98 6.67
N LEU A 181 12.78 24.49 6.20
CA LEU A 181 13.84 25.31 5.63
C LEU A 181 13.40 25.96 4.30
N CYS A 182 12.89 25.16 3.35
CA CYS A 182 12.56 25.63 2.00
C CYS A 182 11.30 26.49 1.98
N VAL A 183 10.30 26.17 2.82
CA VAL A 183 9.03 26.91 2.85
C VAL A 183 9.14 28.16 3.72
N ILE A 184 9.71 28.05 4.94
CA ILE A 184 9.71 29.16 5.90
C ILE A 184 10.93 30.05 5.70
N VAL A 185 12.16 29.48 5.63
CA VAL A 185 13.38 30.30 5.60
C VAL A 185 13.65 30.83 4.19
N PHE A 186 13.55 29.97 3.17
CA PHE A 186 13.84 30.37 1.79
C PHE A 186 12.62 30.94 1.05
N GLY A 187 11.38 30.72 1.54
CA GLY A 187 10.19 31.24 0.92
C GLY A 187 9.88 30.69 -0.47
N TRP A 188 10.32 29.45 -0.78
CA TRP A 188 10.15 28.83 -2.09
C TRP A 188 8.72 28.33 -2.37
N GLY A 189 7.79 28.50 -1.43
CA GLY A 189 6.39 28.14 -1.59
C GLY A 189 6.19 26.63 -1.85
N VAL A 190 5.21 26.30 -2.70
CA VAL A 190 4.88 24.89 -3.04
C VAL A 190 6.03 24.16 -3.76
N LYS A 191 6.88 24.89 -4.48
CA LYS A 191 8.07 24.34 -5.11
C LYS A 191 9.08 23.85 -4.06
N GLY A 192 9.19 24.59 -2.94
CA GLY A 192 10.03 24.24 -1.82
C GLY A 192 9.60 22.94 -1.16
N ALA A 193 8.30 22.78 -0.88
CA ALA A 193 7.73 21.54 -0.31
C ALA A 193 7.93 20.35 -1.26
N ALA A 194 7.61 20.51 -2.56
CA ALA A 194 7.85 19.46 -3.54
C ALA A 194 9.32 19.07 -3.64
N GLY A 195 10.23 20.08 -3.66
CA GLY A 195 11.68 19.86 -3.73
C GLY A 195 12.22 19.14 -2.51
N ALA A 196 11.78 19.50 -1.31
CA ALA A 196 12.13 18.84 -0.05
C ALA A 196 11.74 17.35 -0.06
N THR A 197 10.51 17.05 -0.49
CA THR A 197 10.00 15.69 -0.61
C THR A 197 10.83 14.87 -1.59
N VAL A 198 11.05 15.37 -2.80
CA VAL A 198 11.81 14.68 -3.84
C VAL A 198 13.26 14.44 -3.43
N PHE A 199 13.91 15.46 -2.87
CA PHE A 199 15.29 15.34 -2.41
C PHE A 199 15.43 14.27 -1.31
N SER A 200 14.55 14.29 -0.31
CA SER A 200 14.54 13.32 0.78
C SER A 200 14.32 11.89 0.29
N GLN A 201 13.44 11.71 -0.69
CA GLN A 201 13.20 10.42 -1.34
C GLN A 201 14.42 9.94 -2.14
N PHE A 202 15.13 10.82 -2.84
CA PHE A 202 16.37 10.46 -3.53
C PHE A 202 17.47 10.05 -2.56
N VAL A 203 17.67 10.79 -1.48
CA VAL A 203 18.64 10.43 -0.42
C VAL A 203 18.35 9.04 0.12
N SER A 204 17.09 8.75 0.42
CA SER A 204 16.67 7.44 0.91
C SER A 204 16.81 6.35 -0.15
N GLY A 205 16.33 6.58 -1.38
CA GLY A 205 16.36 5.59 -2.48
C GLY A 205 17.78 5.24 -2.91
N ILE A 206 18.65 6.24 -3.08
CA ILE A 206 20.06 6.03 -3.43
C ILE A 206 20.80 5.41 -2.22
N GLY A 207 20.53 5.92 -1.03
CA GLY A 207 21.16 5.43 0.20
C GLY A 207 20.89 3.96 0.46
N ILE A 208 19.62 3.52 0.39
CA ILE A 208 19.26 2.11 0.56
C ILE A 208 19.84 1.25 -0.57
N GLY A 209 19.90 1.76 -1.81
CA GLY A 209 20.53 1.09 -2.94
C GLY A 209 22.01 0.82 -2.69
N ILE A 210 22.78 1.87 -2.36
CA ILE A 210 24.22 1.74 -2.06
C ILE A 210 24.45 0.80 -0.86
N TYR A 211 23.63 0.92 0.18
CA TYR A 211 23.73 0.04 1.33
C TYR A 211 23.50 -1.42 0.96
N THR A 212 22.45 -1.69 0.17
CA THR A 212 22.10 -3.05 -0.29
C THR A 212 23.24 -3.65 -1.11
N LEU A 213 23.74 -2.93 -2.09
CA LEU A 213 24.83 -3.39 -2.95
C LEU A 213 26.13 -3.65 -2.20
N LYS A 214 26.42 -2.87 -1.15
CA LYS A 214 27.65 -3.06 -0.35
C LYS A 214 27.54 -4.15 0.73
N LYS A 215 26.36 -4.32 1.33
CA LYS A 215 26.19 -5.19 2.51
C LYS A 215 25.60 -6.57 2.18
N PHE A 216 24.97 -6.70 1.02
CA PHE A 216 24.30 -7.93 0.57
C PHE A 216 24.83 -8.34 -0.81
N PRO A 217 26.09 -8.81 -0.92
CA PRO A 217 26.68 -9.20 -2.20
C PRO A 217 25.93 -10.37 -2.87
N GLU A 218 25.21 -11.17 -2.09
CA GLU A 218 24.34 -12.23 -2.58
C GLU A 218 23.18 -11.73 -3.46
N LEU A 219 22.77 -10.47 -3.30
CA LEU A 219 21.74 -9.82 -4.12
C LEU A 219 22.30 -9.10 -5.36
N CYS A 220 23.63 -8.92 -5.40
CA CYS A 220 24.26 -8.17 -6.50
C CYS A 220 24.39 -9.05 -7.75
N PRO A 221 23.77 -8.65 -8.89
CA PRO A 221 23.95 -9.38 -10.15
C PRO A 221 25.40 -9.33 -10.58
N LYS A 222 25.98 -10.48 -10.88
CA LYS A 222 27.27 -10.61 -11.54
C LYS A 222 27.12 -10.42 -13.05
N ARG A 223 28.19 -10.21 -13.77
CA ARG A 223 28.15 -10.05 -15.23
C ARG A 223 27.49 -11.23 -15.96
N GLU A 224 27.62 -12.42 -15.37
CA GLU A 224 27.01 -13.65 -15.89
C GLU A 224 25.50 -13.70 -15.65
N ASP A 225 25.01 -13.05 -14.60
CA ASP A 225 23.59 -12.99 -14.23
C ASP A 225 22.82 -11.94 -15.06
N CYS A 226 23.53 -11.03 -15.73
CA CYS A 226 22.95 -9.99 -16.60
C CYS A 226 22.47 -10.56 -17.94
N ARG A 227 21.63 -11.59 -17.90
CA ARG A 227 21.07 -12.28 -19.07
C ARG A 227 19.54 -12.25 -19.02
N TRP A 228 18.93 -12.28 -20.21
CA TRP A 228 17.49 -12.37 -20.36
C TRP A 228 17.06 -13.84 -20.47
N ASP A 229 16.56 -14.41 -19.41
CA ASP A 229 15.89 -15.72 -19.38
C ASP A 229 14.39 -15.50 -19.55
N LYS A 230 13.81 -16.00 -20.65
CA LYS A 230 12.40 -15.83 -20.98
C LYS A 230 11.47 -16.47 -19.94
N GLN A 231 11.85 -17.62 -19.37
CA GLN A 231 11.01 -18.34 -18.42
C GLN A 231 10.98 -17.62 -17.06
N ASN A 232 12.15 -17.20 -16.58
CA ASN A 232 12.28 -16.41 -15.36
C ASN A 232 11.58 -15.05 -15.50
N LEU A 233 11.79 -14.38 -16.62
CA LEU A 233 11.15 -13.12 -16.96
C LEU A 233 9.62 -13.23 -16.96
N ALA A 234 9.06 -14.28 -17.60
CA ALA A 234 7.62 -14.49 -17.62
C ALA A 234 7.02 -14.66 -16.22
N SER A 235 7.72 -15.38 -15.32
CA SER A 235 7.32 -15.52 -13.93
C SER A 235 7.32 -14.19 -13.17
N ILE A 236 8.39 -13.41 -13.31
CA ILE A 236 8.50 -12.07 -12.70
C ILE A 236 7.41 -11.15 -13.22
N LEU A 237 7.20 -11.10 -14.54
CA LEU A 237 6.16 -10.27 -15.16
C LEU A 237 4.77 -10.64 -14.68
N ASN A 238 4.45 -11.94 -14.62
CA ASN A 238 3.16 -12.39 -14.12
C ASN A 238 2.90 -11.93 -12.70
N LEU A 239 3.85 -12.16 -11.79
CA LEU A 239 3.74 -11.73 -10.38
C LEU A 239 3.68 -10.20 -10.26
N SER A 240 4.55 -9.49 -10.95
CA SER A 240 4.64 -8.03 -10.88
C SER A 240 3.42 -7.35 -11.47
N VAL A 241 3.01 -7.73 -12.68
CA VAL A 241 1.86 -7.11 -13.37
C VAL A 241 0.57 -7.42 -12.64
N MET A 242 0.33 -8.68 -12.24
CA MET A 242 -0.89 -9.03 -11.52
C MET A 242 -0.97 -8.33 -10.15
N THR A 243 0.14 -8.19 -9.43
CA THR A 243 0.17 -7.45 -8.17
C THR A 243 -0.04 -5.95 -8.40
N SER A 244 0.52 -5.38 -9.46
CA SER A 244 0.30 -3.98 -9.84
C SER A 244 -1.16 -3.71 -10.21
N VAL A 245 -1.78 -4.60 -11.01
CA VAL A 245 -3.21 -4.53 -11.33
C VAL A 245 -4.07 -4.59 -10.07
N GLN A 246 -3.76 -5.52 -9.16
CA GLN A 246 -4.44 -5.63 -7.87
C GLN A 246 -4.38 -4.32 -7.08
N GLN A 247 -3.19 -3.73 -6.90
CA GLN A 247 -2.98 -2.49 -6.14
C GLN A 247 -3.70 -1.30 -6.80
N SER A 248 -3.68 -1.23 -8.12
CA SER A 248 -4.36 -0.16 -8.87
C SER A 248 -5.89 -0.27 -8.75
N ILE A 249 -6.45 -1.47 -8.85
CA ILE A 249 -7.89 -1.71 -8.68
C ILE A 249 -8.32 -1.33 -7.25
N MET A 250 -7.52 -1.67 -6.22
CA MET A 250 -7.84 -1.30 -4.84
C MET A 250 -8.01 0.21 -4.67
N ASN A 251 -7.08 1.01 -5.19
CA ASN A 251 -7.15 2.46 -5.11
C ASN A 251 -8.32 3.05 -5.92
N PHE A 252 -8.57 2.50 -7.12
CA PHE A 252 -9.67 2.97 -7.97
C PHE A 252 -11.06 2.66 -7.39
N GLY A 253 -11.23 1.49 -6.78
CA GLY A 253 -12.50 1.09 -6.17
C GLY A 253 -12.95 2.00 -5.03
N ILE A 254 -12.02 2.54 -4.25
CA ILE A 254 -12.31 3.51 -3.20
C ILE A 254 -12.87 4.81 -3.79
N LEU A 255 -12.28 5.29 -4.89
CA LEU A 255 -12.72 6.51 -5.58
C LEU A 255 -14.14 6.40 -6.15
N MET A 256 -14.52 5.21 -6.66
CA MET A 256 -15.87 4.98 -7.19
C MET A 256 -16.94 5.13 -6.11
N VAL A 257 -16.72 4.60 -4.92
CA VAL A 257 -17.66 4.72 -3.79
C VAL A 257 -17.72 6.16 -3.27
N GLN A 258 -16.60 6.88 -3.28
CA GLN A 258 -16.56 8.28 -2.89
C GLN A 258 -17.53 9.16 -3.69
N GLY A 259 -17.60 8.94 -5.01
CA GLY A 259 -18.54 9.66 -5.89
C GLY A 259 -19.99 9.47 -5.48
N LEU A 260 -20.39 8.23 -5.11
CA LEU A 260 -21.74 7.93 -4.64
C LEU A 260 -22.00 8.56 -3.26
N VAL A 261 -21.05 8.49 -2.33
CA VAL A 261 -21.18 9.09 -1.00
C VAL A 261 -21.41 10.61 -1.10
N ASN A 262 -20.72 11.27 -2.02
CA ASN A 262 -20.87 12.72 -2.24
C ASN A 262 -22.28 13.13 -2.65
N SER A 263 -23.06 12.24 -3.29
CA SER A 263 -24.46 12.51 -3.68
C SER A 263 -25.43 12.57 -2.51
N PHE A 264 -25.03 12.11 -1.31
CA PHE A 264 -25.85 12.13 -0.10
C PHE A 264 -25.72 13.41 0.74
N GLY A 265 -25.00 14.40 0.22
CA GLY A 265 -24.87 15.72 0.83
C GLY A 265 -23.63 15.88 1.71
N THR A 266 -23.43 17.13 2.13
CA THR A 266 -22.19 17.56 2.79
C THR A 266 -21.95 16.90 4.15
N VAL A 267 -23.00 16.59 4.92
CA VAL A 267 -22.91 15.92 6.22
C VAL A 267 -22.31 14.52 6.05
N ILE A 268 -22.85 13.73 5.12
CA ILE A 268 -22.38 12.36 4.87
C ILE A 268 -20.98 12.37 4.25
N MET A 269 -20.70 13.32 3.36
CA MET A 269 -19.39 13.50 2.74
C MET A 269 -18.29 13.80 3.79
N ALA A 270 -18.57 14.72 4.71
CA ALA A 270 -17.65 15.08 5.80
C ALA A 270 -17.46 13.91 6.79
N ALA A 271 -18.54 13.24 7.16
CA ALA A 271 -18.52 12.07 8.03
C ALA A 271 -17.67 10.95 7.44
N PHE A 272 -17.87 10.64 6.15
CA PHE A 272 -17.12 9.61 5.44
C PHE A 272 -15.63 9.97 5.33
N ALA A 273 -15.30 11.23 4.98
CA ALA A 273 -13.91 11.69 4.87
C ALA A 273 -13.12 11.53 6.18
N ALA A 274 -13.75 11.81 7.34
CA ALA A 274 -13.14 11.61 8.64
C ALA A 274 -13.06 10.13 9.02
N ALA A 275 -14.17 9.39 8.83
CA ALA A 275 -14.27 7.99 9.21
C ALA A 275 -13.32 7.08 8.42
N VAL A 276 -13.15 7.29 7.12
CA VAL A 276 -12.20 6.54 6.27
C VAL A 276 -10.75 6.73 6.72
N LYS A 277 -10.38 7.91 7.25
CA LYS A 277 -9.04 8.11 7.80
C LYS A 277 -8.82 7.26 9.05
N ILE A 278 -9.81 7.24 9.96
CA ILE A 278 -9.77 6.41 11.18
C ILE A 278 -9.68 4.93 10.78
N ASP A 279 -10.52 4.51 9.86
CA ASP A 279 -10.60 3.17 9.33
C ASP A 279 -9.25 2.73 8.71
N SER A 280 -8.63 3.59 7.91
CA SER A 280 -7.32 3.33 7.32
C SER A 280 -6.23 3.09 8.36
N PHE A 281 -6.20 3.88 9.44
CA PHE A 281 -5.27 3.65 10.56
C PHE A 281 -5.54 2.34 11.29
N ALA A 282 -6.80 1.94 11.39
CA ALA A 282 -7.20 0.71 12.06
C ALA A 282 -6.76 -0.56 11.32
N TYR A 283 -6.91 -0.61 9.98
CA TYR A 283 -6.59 -1.81 9.20
C TYR A 283 -5.16 -1.82 8.61
N MET A 284 -4.46 -0.68 8.54
CA MET A 284 -3.10 -0.59 8.00
C MET A 284 -2.11 -1.60 8.62
N PRO A 285 -2.08 -1.80 9.96
CA PRO A 285 -1.21 -2.82 10.55
C PRO A 285 -1.51 -4.23 10.07
N VAL A 286 -2.77 -4.54 9.78
CA VAL A 286 -3.19 -5.87 9.29
C VAL A 286 -2.75 -6.08 7.85
N GLN A 287 -2.80 -5.03 7.03
CA GLN A 287 -2.27 -5.05 5.66
C GLN A 287 -0.76 -5.33 5.65
N ASP A 288 -0.01 -4.66 6.53
CA ASP A 288 1.43 -4.88 6.66
C ASP A 288 1.76 -6.28 7.18
N PHE A 289 0.95 -6.79 8.11
CA PHE A 289 1.06 -8.17 8.57
C PHE A 289 0.81 -9.15 7.43
N GLY A 290 -0.17 -8.91 6.57
CA GLY A 290 -0.42 -9.68 5.35
C GLY A 290 0.77 -9.67 4.38
N ASN A 291 1.45 -8.53 4.23
CA ASN A 291 2.67 -8.42 3.43
C ASN A 291 3.85 -9.17 4.04
N ALA A 292 4.01 -9.12 5.36
CA ALA A 292 5.01 -9.90 6.09
C ALA A 292 4.74 -11.41 5.95
N PHE A 293 3.49 -11.82 6.11
CA PHE A 293 3.05 -13.19 5.91
C PHE A 293 3.30 -13.67 4.48
N SER A 294 3.10 -12.81 3.47
CA SER A 294 3.42 -13.12 2.08
C SER A 294 4.90 -13.49 1.90
N THR A 295 5.81 -12.71 2.47
CA THR A 295 7.25 -12.99 2.41
C THR A 295 7.60 -14.31 3.13
N TYR A 296 6.99 -14.54 4.31
CA TYR A 296 7.16 -15.80 5.04
C TYR A 296 6.71 -16.99 4.18
N VAL A 297 5.52 -16.94 3.60
CA VAL A 297 5.01 -18.01 2.74
C VAL A 297 5.88 -18.20 1.50
N ALA A 298 6.31 -17.12 0.84
CA ALA A 298 7.13 -17.18 -0.37
C ALA A 298 8.48 -17.88 -0.14
N GLN A 299 9.18 -17.54 0.95
CA GLN A 299 10.44 -18.21 1.30
C GLN A 299 10.23 -19.69 1.63
N ASN A 300 9.19 -20.02 2.41
CA ASN A 300 8.90 -21.43 2.75
C ASN A 300 8.38 -22.22 1.54
N TYR A 301 7.67 -21.57 0.62
CA TYR A 301 7.23 -22.17 -0.64
C TYR A 301 8.43 -22.52 -1.53
N GLY A 302 9.36 -21.58 -1.70
CA GLY A 302 10.62 -21.86 -2.39
C GLY A 302 11.44 -22.97 -1.75
N ALA A 303 11.49 -23.01 -0.42
CA ALA A 303 12.18 -24.05 0.34
C ALA A 303 11.46 -25.42 0.38
N GLY A 304 10.27 -25.55 -0.26
CA GLY A 304 9.48 -26.80 -0.25
C GLY A 304 8.87 -27.17 1.10
N GLN A 305 8.80 -26.22 2.07
CA GLN A 305 8.37 -26.48 3.44
C GLN A 305 6.84 -26.35 3.63
N SER A 306 6.08 -27.22 2.97
CA SER A 306 4.60 -27.19 2.95
C SER A 306 3.97 -27.27 4.35
N GLU A 307 4.54 -28.08 5.25
CA GLU A 307 4.04 -28.20 6.63
C GLU A 307 4.22 -26.89 7.40
N ARG A 308 5.35 -26.23 7.20
CA ARG A 308 5.63 -24.93 7.82
C ARG A 308 4.71 -23.85 7.30
N ILE A 309 4.37 -23.85 6.00
CA ILE A 309 3.34 -22.97 5.42
C ILE A 309 1.99 -23.21 6.10
N ARG A 310 1.56 -24.46 6.25
CA ARG A 310 0.27 -24.80 6.88
C ARG A 310 0.20 -24.35 8.34
N LYS A 311 1.28 -24.53 9.11
CA LYS A 311 1.37 -24.01 10.48
C LYS A 311 1.39 -22.47 10.48
N GLY A 312 2.06 -21.83 9.51
CA GLY A 312 2.10 -20.40 9.32
C GLY A 312 0.73 -19.78 9.02
N ILE A 313 -0.06 -20.41 8.16
CA ILE A 313 -1.44 -19.99 7.86
C ILE A 313 -2.29 -19.96 9.14
N ARG A 314 -2.22 -21.02 9.95
CA ARG A 314 -2.96 -21.08 11.22
C ARG A 314 -2.50 -20.01 12.22
N SER A 315 -1.19 -19.86 12.36
CA SER A 315 -0.59 -18.86 13.25
C SER A 315 -0.93 -17.42 12.81
N ALA A 316 -0.76 -17.12 11.52
CA ALA A 316 -1.08 -15.80 10.99
C ALA A 316 -2.58 -15.52 11.03
N GLY A 317 -3.43 -16.51 10.72
CA GLY A 317 -4.88 -16.40 10.83
C GLY A 317 -5.33 -16.06 12.25
N LEU A 318 -4.82 -16.79 13.25
CA LEU A 318 -5.14 -16.52 14.66
C LEU A 318 -4.64 -15.14 15.11
N THR A 319 -3.39 -14.79 14.78
CA THR A 319 -2.80 -13.50 15.15
C THR A 319 -3.58 -12.34 14.54
N SER A 320 -3.89 -12.43 13.24
CA SER A 320 -4.68 -11.42 12.53
C SER A 320 -6.10 -11.32 13.10
N ALA A 321 -6.75 -12.46 13.39
CA ALA A 321 -8.09 -12.48 13.95
C ALA A 321 -8.13 -11.80 15.35
N LEU A 322 -7.18 -12.16 16.23
CA LEU A 322 -7.11 -11.55 17.58
C LEU A 322 -6.86 -10.05 17.50
N PHE A 323 -5.96 -9.61 16.62
CA PHE A 323 -5.72 -8.19 16.41
C PHE A 323 -6.95 -7.48 15.83
N CYS A 324 -7.60 -8.04 14.82
CA CYS A 324 -8.82 -7.48 14.23
C CYS A 324 -9.95 -7.39 15.25
N ILE A 325 -10.17 -8.41 16.08
CA ILE A 325 -11.18 -8.36 17.13
C ILE A 325 -10.86 -7.24 18.14
N PHE A 326 -9.60 -7.14 18.57
CA PHE A 326 -9.17 -6.08 19.47
C PHE A 326 -9.43 -4.68 18.87
N ILE A 327 -9.01 -4.43 17.63
CA ILE A 327 -9.23 -3.15 16.96
C ILE A 327 -10.72 -2.89 16.69
N SER A 328 -11.49 -3.92 16.32
CA SER A 328 -12.95 -3.82 16.15
C SER A 328 -13.62 -3.32 17.44
N VAL A 329 -13.28 -3.93 18.58
CA VAL A 329 -13.82 -3.51 19.89
C VAL A 329 -13.41 -2.06 20.18
N MET A 330 -12.14 -1.71 19.99
CA MET A 330 -11.63 -0.35 20.24
C MET A 330 -12.33 0.68 19.36
N VAL A 331 -12.43 0.45 18.05
CA VAL A 331 -13.07 1.39 17.12
C VAL A 331 -14.56 1.52 17.40
N CYS A 332 -15.28 0.41 17.65
CA CYS A 332 -16.70 0.46 17.94
C CYS A 332 -17.03 1.16 19.27
N LEU A 333 -16.22 0.94 20.32
CA LEU A 333 -16.41 1.59 21.63
C LEU A 333 -16.05 3.08 21.60
N PHE A 334 -14.94 3.41 20.93
CA PHE A 334 -14.41 4.77 20.89
C PHE A 334 -14.77 5.53 19.61
N ALA A 335 -15.74 5.06 18.82
CA ALA A 335 -16.12 5.67 17.54
C ALA A 335 -16.42 7.18 17.68
N ALA A 336 -17.18 7.61 18.70
CA ALA A 336 -17.51 9.02 18.88
C ALA A 336 -16.29 9.88 19.28
N PRO A 337 -15.46 9.51 20.28
CA PRO A 337 -14.19 10.21 20.54
C PRO A 337 -13.25 10.25 19.34
N LEU A 338 -13.14 9.17 18.57
CA LEU A 338 -12.29 9.12 17.38
C LEU A 338 -12.78 10.10 16.30
N MET A 339 -14.09 10.18 16.06
CA MET A 339 -14.66 11.19 15.16
C MET A 339 -14.41 12.61 15.67
N GLY A 340 -14.47 12.84 16.99
CA GLY A 340 -14.19 14.13 17.62
C GLY A 340 -12.75 14.63 17.47
N ILE A 341 -11.79 13.77 17.03
CA ILE A 341 -10.44 14.21 16.67
C ILE A 341 -10.45 15.07 15.39
N PHE A 342 -11.38 14.78 14.46
CA PHE A 342 -11.44 15.42 13.14
C PHE A 342 -12.59 16.40 12.99
N ILE A 343 -13.67 16.21 13.74
CA ILE A 343 -14.93 16.95 13.61
C ILE A 343 -15.23 17.66 14.94
N ASP A 344 -15.58 18.95 14.86
CA ASP A 344 -15.98 19.71 16.04
C ASP A 344 -17.21 19.14 16.72
N SER A 345 -17.24 19.16 18.04
CA SER A 345 -18.32 18.62 18.86
C SER A 345 -19.69 19.29 18.62
N SER A 346 -19.71 20.50 18.06
CA SER A 346 -20.93 21.20 17.65
C SER A 346 -21.63 20.56 16.44
N GLN A 347 -20.92 19.73 15.67
CA GLN A 347 -21.42 19.08 14.44
C GLN A 347 -21.90 17.66 14.73
N ALA A 348 -22.89 17.53 15.62
CA ALA A 348 -23.38 16.24 16.13
C ALA A 348 -23.87 15.28 15.03
N ASP A 349 -24.50 15.80 13.95
CA ASP A 349 -25.02 15.01 12.85
C ASP A 349 -23.88 14.33 12.05
N ILE A 350 -22.77 15.04 11.84
CA ILE A 350 -21.59 14.51 11.15
C ILE A 350 -20.94 13.41 12.01
N ILE A 351 -20.80 13.67 13.31
CA ILE A 351 -20.26 12.69 14.25
C ILE A 351 -21.14 11.44 14.28
N ALA A 352 -22.47 11.59 14.37
CA ALA A 352 -23.40 10.48 14.39
C ALA A 352 -23.32 9.61 13.11
N ALA A 353 -23.24 10.24 11.93
CA ALA A 353 -23.08 9.55 10.67
C ALA A 353 -21.73 8.80 10.58
N GLY A 354 -20.63 9.41 11.03
CA GLY A 354 -19.33 8.78 11.07
C GLY A 354 -19.25 7.62 12.08
N VAL A 355 -19.87 7.77 13.25
CA VAL A 355 -19.99 6.69 14.25
C VAL A 355 -20.77 5.50 13.67
N HIS A 356 -21.83 5.77 12.93
CA HIS A 356 -22.62 4.73 12.28
C HIS A 356 -21.76 3.93 11.26
N TYR A 357 -21.00 4.64 10.42
CA TYR A 357 -20.02 4.03 9.51
C TYR A 357 -19.02 3.16 10.26
N LEU A 358 -18.30 3.74 11.23
CA LEU A 358 -17.25 3.05 11.98
C LEU A 358 -17.74 1.81 12.74
N ARG A 359 -18.99 1.81 13.20
CA ARG A 359 -19.57 0.65 13.86
C ARG A 359 -19.91 -0.48 12.90
N ILE A 360 -20.33 -0.17 11.68
CA ILE A 360 -20.63 -1.18 10.66
C ILE A 360 -19.34 -1.80 10.13
N GLU A 361 -18.41 -0.98 9.63
CA GLU A 361 -17.16 -1.50 9.06
C GLU A 361 -16.22 -2.04 10.15
N GLY A 362 -16.10 -1.31 11.26
CA GLY A 362 -15.25 -1.68 12.38
C GLY A 362 -15.62 -3.01 13.01
N ALA A 363 -16.91 -3.35 13.11
CA ALA A 363 -17.33 -4.66 13.60
C ALA A 363 -16.86 -5.84 12.72
N CYS A 364 -16.52 -5.56 11.46
CA CYS A 364 -16.21 -6.58 10.45
C CYS A 364 -14.73 -6.62 10.04
N TYR A 365 -13.82 -5.98 10.77
CA TYR A 365 -12.38 -5.95 10.40
C TYR A 365 -11.73 -7.33 10.28
N ILE A 366 -12.31 -8.36 10.89
CA ILE A 366 -11.83 -9.73 10.70
C ILE A 366 -11.86 -10.16 9.22
N GLY A 367 -12.87 -9.69 8.45
CA GLY A 367 -12.97 -9.97 7.02
C GLY A 367 -11.81 -9.35 6.24
N ILE A 368 -11.53 -8.06 6.43
CA ILE A 368 -10.37 -7.44 5.75
C ILE A 368 -9.05 -8.08 6.17
N GLY A 369 -8.94 -8.52 7.43
CA GLY A 369 -7.76 -9.22 7.94
C GLY A 369 -7.50 -10.54 7.23
N ILE A 370 -8.55 -11.34 7.03
CA ILE A 370 -8.48 -12.60 6.26
C ILE A 370 -8.14 -12.30 4.80
N LEU A 371 -8.76 -11.30 4.21
CA LEU A 371 -8.54 -10.91 2.82
C LEU A 371 -7.08 -10.53 2.53
N PHE A 372 -6.43 -9.75 3.41
CA PHE A 372 -5.01 -9.42 3.26
C PHE A 372 -4.10 -10.64 3.39
N LEU A 373 -4.43 -11.60 4.26
CA LEU A 373 -3.70 -12.86 4.33
C LEU A 373 -3.87 -13.68 3.05
N LEU A 374 -5.07 -13.72 2.47
CA LEU A 374 -5.33 -14.42 1.21
C LEU A 374 -4.57 -13.77 0.05
N TYR A 375 -4.54 -12.44 -0.06
CA TYR A 375 -3.73 -11.74 -1.04
C TYR A 375 -2.24 -12.09 -0.91
N GLY A 376 -1.73 -12.07 0.32
CA GLY A 376 -0.36 -12.44 0.63
C GLY A 376 -0.05 -13.89 0.26
N TYR A 377 -0.93 -14.80 0.61
CA TYR A 377 -0.78 -16.22 0.33
C TYR A 377 -0.74 -16.51 -1.17
N TYR A 378 -1.74 -16.06 -1.95
CA TYR A 378 -1.81 -16.37 -3.38
C TYR A 378 -0.66 -15.76 -4.17
N ARG A 379 -0.22 -14.57 -3.82
CA ARG A 379 0.99 -13.99 -4.40
C ARG A 379 2.23 -14.84 -4.09
N ALA A 380 2.36 -15.32 -2.86
CA ALA A 380 3.50 -16.06 -2.37
C ALA A 380 3.61 -17.50 -2.92
N VAL A 381 2.51 -18.10 -3.35
CA VAL A 381 2.49 -19.44 -3.96
C VAL A 381 2.40 -19.40 -5.49
N ASN A 382 2.86 -18.31 -6.08
CA ASN A 382 2.89 -18.07 -7.54
C ASN A 382 1.51 -18.12 -8.23
N GLN A 383 0.47 -17.61 -7.55
CA GLN A 383 -0.90 -17.53 -8.07
C GLN A 383 -1.47 -16.10 -7.95
N PRO A 384 -0.75 -15.07 -8.44
CA PRO A 384 -1.15 -13.68 -8.24
C PRO A 384 -2.48 -13.33 -8.92
N GLY A 385 -2.87 -14.05 -9.97
CA GLY A 385 -4.17 -13.90 -10.62
C GLY A 385 -5.35 -14.13 -9.66
N MET A 386 -5.19 -15.05 -8.68
CA MET A 386 -6.23 -15.22 -7.66
C MET A 386 -6.38 -14.00 -6.76
N SER A 387 -5.29 -13.32 -6.41
CA SER A 387 -5.37 -12.05 -5.66
C SER A 387 -6.14 -10.98 -6.44
N VAL A 388 -5.98 -10.92 -7.77
CA VAL A 388 -6.77 -10.02 -8.63
C VAL A 388 -8.25 -10.41 -8.61
N VAL A 389 -8.57 -11.71 -8.74
CA VAL A 389 -9.96 -12.21 -8.66
C VAL A 389 -10.61 -11.82 -7.33
N LEU A 390 -9.92 -12.00 -6.21
CA LEU A 390 -10.42 -11.63 -4.89
C LEU A 390 -10.63 -10.10 -4.77
N THR A 391 -9.73 -9.31 -5.35
CA THR A 391 -9.87 -7.85 -5.36
C THR A 391 -11.09 -7.41 -6.17
N ILE A 392 -11.29 -8.00 -7.35
CA ILE A 392 -12.48 -7.72 -8.18
C ILE A 392 -13.76 -8.20 -7.47
N ALA A 393 -13.73 -9.37 -6.84
CA ALA A 393 -14.87 -9.88 -6.09
C ALA A 393 -15.21 -8.96 -4.90
N SER A 394 -14.23 -8.52 -4.13
CA SER A 394 -14.44 -7.61 -3.00
C SER A 394 -14.93 -6.23 -3.46
N LEU A 395 -14.16 -5.54 -4.30
CA LEU A 395 -14.45 -4.16 -4.71
C LEU A 395 -15.59 -4.06 -5.72
N GLY A 396 -15.68 -5.01 -6.67
CA GLY A 396 -16.79 -5.06 -7.62
C GLY A 396 -18.14 -5.26 -6.92
N THR A 397 -18.20 -6.19 -5.96
CA THR A 397 -19.38 -6.40 -5.13
C THR A 397 -19.69 -5.18 -4.27
N ARG A 398 -18.67 -4.57 -3.66
CA ARG A 398 -18.81 -3.33 -2.88
C ARG A 398 -19.44 -2.22 -3.72
N VAL A 399 -18.90 -1.95 -4.91
CA VAL A 399 -19.43 -0.90 -5.80
C VAL A 399 -20.85 -1.23 -6.24
N ALA A 400 -21.09 -2.45 -6.74
CA ALA A 400 -22.42 -2.87 -7.20
C ALA A 400 -23.47 -2.77 -6.07
N LEU A 401 -23.17 -3.31 -4.89
CA LEU A 401 -24.07 -3.26 -3.74
C LEU A 401 -24.24 -1.85 -3.20
N ALA A 402 -23.20 -1.00 -3.21
CA ALA A 402 -23.33 0.39 -2.79
C ALA A 402 -24.39 1.13 -3.61
N TYR A 403 -24.36 1.00 -4.94
CA TYR A 403 -25.37 1.59 -5.82
C TYR A 403 -26.77 0.95 -5.65
N LEU A 404 -26.84 -0.39 -5.56
CA LEU A 404 -28.11 -1.11 -5.42
C LEU A 404 -28.77 -0.83 -4.07
N LEU A 405 -28.03 -0.97 -2.96
CA LEU A 405 -28.58 -0.83 -1.62
C LEU A 405 -28.88 0.63 -1.26
N SER A 406 -28.09 1.58 -1.78
CA SER A 406 -28.36 3.01 -1.54
C SER A 406 -29.66 3.49 -2.20
N ALA A 407 -30.12 2.82 -3.25
CA ALA A 407 -31.41 3.09 -3.90
C ALA A 407 -32.62 2.49 -3.16
N THR A 408 -32.39 1.69 -2.09
CA THR A 408 -33.42 1.11 -1.22
C THR A 408 -33.65 2.01 0.01
N PRO A 409 -34.64 1.70 0.88
CA PRO A 409 -34.83 2.41 2.14
C PRO A 409 -33.60 2.41 3.10
N LEU A 410 -32.59 1.58 2.81
CA LEU A 410 -31.32 1.56 3.57
C LEU A 410 -30.48 2.84 3.32
N GLY A 411 -30.61 3.49 2.15
CA GLY A 411 -29.90 4.71 1.84
C GLY A 411 -28.39 4.59 2.08
N VAL A 412 -27.83 5.50 2.86
CA VAL A 412 -26.38 5.56 3.19
C VAL A 412 -25.91 4.29 3.93
N THR A 413 -26.76 3.69 4.77
CA THR A 413 -26.43 2.43 5.47
C THR A 413 -26.14 1.30 4.49
N GLY A 414 -26.83 1.28 3.34
CA GLY A 414 -26.58 0.32 2.25
C GLY A 414 -25.17 0.46 1.67
N ILE A 415 -24.64 1.68 1.58
CA ILE A 415 -23.24 1.91 1.14
C ILE A 415 -22.27 1.30 2.16
N TRP A 416 -22.50 1.57 3.45
CA TRP A 416 -21.62 1.06 4.51
C TRP A 416 -21.63 -0.48 4.58
N LEU A 417 -22.80 -1.10 4.48
CA LEU A 417 -22.95 -2.56 4.48
C LEU A 417 -22.29 -3.23 3.26
N SER A 418 -22.21 -2.55 2.13
CA SER A 418 -21.59 -3.11 0.90
C SER A 418 -20.12 -3.51 1.11
N VAL A 419 -19.42 -2.84 2.02
CA VAL A 419 -17.98 -3.07 2.28
C VAL A 419 -17.74 -4.42 2.96
N PRO A 420 -18.31 -4.70 4.14
CA PRO A 420 -18.11 -6.00 4.78
C PRO A 420 -18.71 -7.18 4.00
N ILE A 421 -19.77 -6.97 3.24
CA ILE A 421 -20.32 -8.00 2.35
C ILE A 421 -19.31 -8.33 1.24
N GLY A 422 -18.66 -7.31 0.66
CA GLY A 422 -17.59 -7.51 -0.33
C GLY A 422 -16.41 -8.30 0.23
N TRP A 423 -16.00 -8.01 1.47
CA TRP A 423 -14.94 -8.78 2.15
C TRP A 423 -15.35 -10.24 2.36
N ALA A 424 -16.55 -10.47 2.91
CA ALA A 424 -17.06 -11.82 3.20
C ALA A 424 -17.16 -12.68 1.91
N LEU A 425 -17.60 -12.09 0.80
CA LEU A 425 -17.67 -12.79 -0.48
C LEU A 425 -16.28 -13.16 -1.01
N ALA A 426 -15.34 -12.22 -0.97
CA ALA A 426 -13.97 -12.48 -1.41
C ALA A 426 -13.29 -13.54 -0.53
N ASP A 427 -13.49 -13.48 0.79
CA ASP A 427 -12.98 -14.47 1.72
C ASP A 427 -13.55 -15.86 1.45
N ALA A 428 -14.86 -15.96 1.23
CA ALA A 428 -15.52 -17.23 0.88
C ALA A 428 -14.95 -17.83 -0.41
N ILE A 429 -14.74 -17.00 -1.45
CA ILE A 429 -14.12 -17.42 -2.71
C ILE A 429 -12.68 -17.87 -2.46
N GLY A 430 -11.89 -17.08 -1.74
CA GLY A 430 -10.48 -17.39 -1.48
C GLY A 430 -10.29 -18.64 -0.66
N ILE A 431 -11.01 -18.77 0.45
CA ILE A 431 -10.96 -19.97 1.31
C ILE A 431 -11.49 -21.20 0.54
N GLY A 432 -12.60 -21.05 -0.18
CA GLY A 432 -13.16 -22.13 -0.99
C GLY A 432 -12.16 -22.67 -2.02
N TYR A 433 -11.49 -21.77 -2.76
CA TYR A 433 -10.47 -22.16 -3.72
C TYR A 433 -9.27 -22.87 -3.06
N TYR A 434 -8.82 -22.37 -1.89
CA TYR A 434 -7.78 -23.00 -1.10
C TYR A 434 -8.14 -24.45 -0.72
N LEU A 435 -9.35 -24.67 -0.19
CA LEU A 435 -9.81 -25.98 0.26
C LEU A 435 -9.97 -26.98 -0.89
N VAL A 436 -10.50 -26.55 -2.04
CA VAL A 436 -10.66 -27.40 -3.23
C VAL A 436 -9.31 -27.85 -3.77
N ARG A 437 -8.33 -26.94 -3.80
CA ARG A 437 -7.00 -27.25 -4.33
C ARG A 437 -6.20 -28.17 -3.40
N HIS A 438 -6.30 -27.98 -2.08
CA HIS A 438 -5.66 -28.89 -1.12
C HIS A 438 -6.20 -30.31 -1.17
N LYS A 439 -7.50 -30.49 -1.44
CA LYS A 439 -8.07 -31.83 -1.63
C LYS A 439 -7.50 -32.55 -2.86
N LYS A 440 -7.19 -31.83 -3.95
CA LYS A 440 -6.61 -32.41 -5.17
C LYS A 440 -5.14 -32.79 -5.05
N VAL A 441 -4.40 -32.23 -4.09
CA VAL A 441 -2.98 -32.54 -3.86
C VAL A 441 -2.80 -33.68 -2.87
N THR A 442 -3.83 -33.99 -2.09
CA THR A 442 -3.86 -35.10 -1.11
C THR A 442 -4.53 -36.38 -1.63
N GLN A 443 -5.11 -36.38 -2.81
CA GLN A 443 -5.52 -37.52 -3.63
C GLN A 443 -4.48 -37.80 -4.73
#